data_255acf039f36c24e60ac8f94cf6cf9bf
#
_entry.id   255acf039f36c24e60ac8f94cf6cf9bf
#
_cell.length_a   1.000
_cell.length_b   1.000
_cell.length_c   1.000
_cell.angle_alpha   90.00
_cell.angle_beta   90.00
_cell.angle_gamma   90.00
#
_symmetry.space_group_name_H-M   'P 1'
#
loop_
_entity.id
_entity.type
_entity.pdbx_description
1 polymer ?
#
loop_
_entity_poly.entity_id
_entity_poly.type
_entity_poly.pdbx_seq_one_letter_code
_entity_poly.pdbx_strand_id
1 'polypeptide(L)'
;MSVAVSTSVESADVIRLMLQFCKENGLHRSLQALQEESRVSLNTVDSLDGLMGDINNGRWDMVLQAVSYLSLPDNVQQDLYVQIVLELAEMRELDTANHLIRETAPMIAMKQDTPERYLRLEALLKRNYFDPREAYDGDPKEKKRSSIAQAISKYVQVAPPSRLLSLVGQAMKWQQHAGILPPNTRIDVFRGVAADAIEESEQCPTQIAKTVKFGTKSHPECATFSPDGQYCVSGSVDGFVEVWDYQTAMLRKDLSYQEEGAFMMHEKAVIGIAFSKDSELLATGAQDGQLKIWRVATGQCVRRYEKAHNEGITFISWSKDSSQILTASFDYTARAHGLKSGKTLKEYRGHTSYVNTAVYSRDGGRVITASSDGHVIIWDSRTTEQMHTIVPPPPPHMPSTIHYAVNAAFMAPAAPGQSGNEDEGLIYVCSRTNTVQLMNMQGQVIKSFTSGKRDKGDFVAMTPSPKGDWLYAAAEDNKLYCFSTQSGALEQTLQVAEKEVIGLVHHPSRNVLAAYSSDGTMAFLKP
;
A
#
# COMPACT_ATOMS: atom_id res chain seq x y z
N MET A 1 -2.09 -8.58 27.27
CA MET A 1 -0.71 -8.11 27.12
C MET A 1 -0.11 -8.81 25.92
N SER A 2 -0.13 -8.21 24.74
CA SER A 2 0.58 -8.72 23.58
C SER A 2 2.00 -8.17 23.66
N VAL A 3 2.96 -9.05 23.85
CA VAL A 3 4.38 -8.73 23.76
C VAL A 3 4.62 -8.27 22.33
N ALA A 4 4.87 -6.97 22.15
CA ALA A 4 5.40 -6.45 20.91
C ALA A 4 6.79 -7.05 20.73
N VAL A 5 6.92 -8.05 19.87
CA VAL A 5 8.22 -8.53 19.41
C VAL A 5 8.83 -7.38 18.61
N SER A 6 9.76 -6.66 19.23
CA SER A 6 10.58 -5.69 18.51
C SER A 6 11.42 -6.48 17.51
N THR A 7 11.09 -6.43 16.24
CA THR A 7 11.93 -6.93 15.16
C THR A 7 13.14 -5.99 15.03
N SER A 8 14.18 -6.24 15.83
CA SER A 8 15.46 -5.57 15.65
C SER A 8 16.17 -6.20 14.45
N VAL A 9 16.44 -5.42 13.43
CA VAL A 9 17.26 -5.83 12.28
C VAL A 9 18.73 -5.71 12.69
N GLU A 10 19.46 -6.82 12.65
CA GLU A 10 20.89 -6.81 12.94
C GLU A 10 21.67 -6.14 11.80
N SER A 11 22.62 -5.28 12.13
CA SER A 11 23.45 -4.60 11.12
C SER A 11 24.24 -5.58 10.25
N ALA A 12 24.66 -6.71 10.83
CA ALA A 12 25.34 -7.78 10.09
C ALA A 12 24.48 -8.38 8.96
N ASP A 13 23.16 -8.51 9.16
CA ASP A 13 22.27 -9.02 8.13
C ASP A 13 22.07 -8.02 6.99
N VAL A 14 22.03 -6.73 7.31
CA VAL A 14 22.00 -5.68 6.28
C VAL A 14 23.27 -5.72 5.43
N ILE A 15 24.43 -5.86 6.07
CA ILE A 15 25.72 -5.99 5.36
C ILE A 15 25.72 -7.25 4.47
N ARG A 16 25.22 -8.39 4.95
CA ARG A 16 25.09 -9.60 4.14
C ARG A 16 24.19 -9.41 2.92
N LEU A 17 23.07 -8.69 3.05
CA LEU A 17 22.20 -8.34 1.93
C LEU A 17 22.90 -7.45 0.90
N MET A 18 23.72 -6.47 1.35
CA MET A 18 24.53 -5.64 0.47
C MET A 18 25.63 -6.45 -0.25
N LEU A 19 26.30 -7.36 0.46
CA LEU A 19 27.28 -8.26 -0.11
C LEU A 19 26.66 -9.19 -1.17
N GLN A 20 25.47 -9.74 -0.89
CA GLN A 20 24.74 -10.54 -1.88
C GLN A 20 24.40 -9.71 -3.12
N PHE A 21 23.89 -8.50 -2.95
CA PHE A 21 23.60 -7.59 -4.06
C PHE A 21 24.84 -7.26 -4.88
N CYS A 22 25.99 -6.99 -4.25
CA CYS A 22 27.26 -6.77 -4.94
C CYS A 22 27.71 -8.02 -5.74
N LYS A 23 27.58 -9.20 -5.17
CA LYS A 23 27.91 -10.49 -5.84
C LYS A 23 27.05 -10.69 -7.07
N GLU A 24 25.74 -10.55 -6.95
CA GLU A 24 24.76 -10.77 -8.04
C GLU A 24 24.92 -9.76 -9.19
N ASN A 25 25.39 -8.55 -8.90
CA ASN A 25 25.60 -7.49 -9.90
C ASN A 25 27.06 -7.37 -10.39
N GLY A 26 27.94 -8.32 -10.04
CA GLY A 26 29.34 -8.34 -10.52
C GLY A 26 30.23 -7.24 -9.93
N LEU A 27 29.85 -6.64 -8.80
CA LEU A 27 30.60 -5.58 -8.13
C LEU A 27 31.70 -6.15 -7.21
N HIS A 28 32.64 -6.92 -7.78
CA HIS A 28 33.63 -7.70 -7.01
C HIS A 28 34.52 -6.84 -6.11
N ARG A 29 34.97 -5.65 -6.59
CA ARG A 29 35.83 -4.75 -5.78
C ARG A 29 35.09 -4.21 -4.57
N SER A 30 33.82 -3.79 -4.74
CA SER A 30 33.00 -3.30 -3.63
C SER A 30 32.65 -4.41 -2.64
N LEU A 31 32.43 -5.63 -3.13
CA LEU A 31 32.20 -6.81 -2.31
C LEU A 31 33.40 -7.08 -1.41
N GLN A 32 34.60 -7.13 -1.99
CA GLN A 32 35.84 -7.40 -1.24
C GLN A 32 36.11 -6.28 -0.20
N ALA A 33 36.04 -5.03 -0.60
CA ALA A 33 36.24 -3.91 0.31
C ALA A 33 35.24 -3.92 1.48
N LEU A 34 33.96 -4.18 1.20
CA LEU A 34 32.94 -4.25 2.23
C LEU A 34 33.12 -5.43 3.19
N GLN A 35 33.60 -6.59 2.70
CA GLN A 35 33.96 -7.72 3.56
C GLN A 35 35.16 -7.43 4.46
N GLU A 36 36.20 -6.79 3.91
CA GLU A 36 37.41 -6.41 4.67
C GLU A 36 37.12 -5.38 5.77
N GLU A 37 36.36 -4.33 5.45
CA GLU A 37 36.02 -3.27 6.40
C GLU A 37 35.04 -3.73 7.49
N SER A 38 33.97 -4.46 7.10
CA SER A 38 32.93 -4.90 8.02
C SER A 38 33.28 -6.15 8.81
N ARG A 39 34.25 -6.95 8.34
CA ARG A 39 34.57 -8.30 8.82
C ARG A 39 33.37 -9.27 8.78
N VAL A 40 32.38 -8.98 7.97
CA VAL A 40 31.21 -9.83 7.75
C VAL A 40 31.41 -10.58 6.46
N SER A 41 31.37 -11.90 6.51
CA SER A 41 31.47 -12.77 5.32
C SER A 41 30.10 -13.13 4.77
N LEU A 42 30.01 -13.18 3.44
CA LEU A 42 28.85 -13.70 2.73
C LEU A 42 29.06 -15.20 2.47
N ASN A 43 28.79 -16.05 3.45
CA ASN A 43 28.95 -17.50 3.31
C ASN A 43 27.70 -18.12 2.66
N THR A 44 27.40 -17.75 1.41
CA THR A 44 26.23 -18.24 0.68
C THR A 44 26.62 -18.97 -0.59
N VAL A 45 25.92 -20.07 -0.85
CA VAL A 45 25.97 -20.85 -2.09
C VAL A 45 24.58 -20.93 -2.71
N ASP A 46 24.54 -21.21 -4.00
CA ASP A 46 23.28 -21.32 -4.74
C ASP A 46 22.48 -22.57 -4.34
N SER A 47 23.19 -23.67 -4.06
CA SER A 47 22.59 -24.93 -3.59
C SER A 47 23.57 -25.64 -2.64
N LEU A 48 23.10 -25.88 -1.42
CA LEU A 48 23.87 -26.65 -0.43
C LEU A 48 24.01 -28.11 -0.85
N ASP A 49 22.92 -28.70 -1.35
CA ASP A 49 22.90 -30.09 -1.83
C ASP A 49 23.83 -30.28 -3.05
N GLY A 50 23.88 -29.27 -3.92
CA GLY A 50 24.82 -29.25 -5.06
C GLY A 50 26.27 -29.24 -4.60
N LEU A 51 26.66 -28.36 -3.69
CA LEU A 51 28.01 -28.30 -3.15
C LEU A 51 28.41 -29.60 -2.42
N MET A 52 27.50 -30.13 -1.58
CA MET A 52 27.73 -31.42 -0.90
C MET A 52 27.85 -32.55 -1.90
N GLY A 53 27.05 -32.57 -2.96
CA GLY A 53 27.14 -33.54 -4.05
C GLY A 53 28.48 -33.45 -4.79
N ASP A 54 28.96 -32.25 -5.07
CA ASP A 54 30.27 -32.05 -5.75
C ASP A 54 31.44 -32.53 -4.89
N ILE A 55 31.43 -32.27 -3.58
CA ILE A 55 32.44 -32.77 -2.63
C ILE A 55 32.39 -34.29 -2.56
N ASN A 56 31.21 -34.88 -2.41
CA ASN A 56 31.08 -36.35 -2.32
C ASN A 56 31.48 -37.06 -3.61
N ASN A 57 31.25 -36.42 -4.76
CA ASN A 57 31.65 -36.96 -6.07
C ASN A 57 33.11 -36.64 -6.45
N GLY A 58 33.82 -35.82 -5.67
CA GLY A 58 35.21 -35.43 -5.92
C GLY A 58 35.37 -34.47 -7.10
N ARG A 59 34.40 -33.62 -7.39
CA ARG A 59 34.46 -32.57 -8.43
C ARG A 59 35.21 -31.35 -7.91
N TRP A 60 36.49 -31.51 -7.66
CA TRP A 60 37.28 -30.52 -6.91
C TRP A 60 37.38 -29.15 -7.57
N ASP A 61 37.37 -29.07 -8.90
CA ASP A 61 37.38 -27.81 -9.63
C ASP A 61 36.14 -26.94 -9.27
N MET A 62 34.96 -27.59 -9.28
CA MET A 62 33.72 -26.90 -8.91
C MET A 62 33.70 -26.51 -7.42
N VAL A 63 34.21 -27.42 -6.57
CA VAL A 63 34.31 -27.16 -5.12
C VAL A 63 35.25 -26.00 -4.82
N LEU A 64 36.44 -25.95 -5.40
CA LEU A 64 37.42 -24.88 -5.21
C LEU A 64 36.91 -23.56 -5.71
N GLN A 65 36.20 -23.54 -6.85
CA GLN A 65 35.53 -22.33 -7.34
C GLN A 65 34.46 -21.82 -6.38
N ALA A 66 33.63 -22.72 -5.84
CA ALA A 66 32.60 -22.34 -4.86
C ALA A 66 33.21 -21.85 -3.53
N VAL A 67 34.25 -22.57 -3.03
CA VAL A 67 34.92 -22.27 -1.76
C VAL A 67 35.76 -20.99 -1.83
N SER A 68 36.24 -20.57 -3.00
CA SER A 68 37.04 -19.35 -3.16
C SER A 68 36.34 -18.07 -2.67
N TYR A 69 35.01 -18.06 -2.63
CA TYR A 69 34.18 -16.93 -2.16
C TYR A 69 33.69 -17.10 -0.71
N LEU A 70 34.01 -18.24 -0.06
CA LEU A 70 33.56 -18.55 1.29
C LEU A 70 34.68 -18.29 2.30
N SER A 71 34.33 -17.72 3.43
CA SER A 71 35.22 -17.62 4.59
C SER A 71 34.97 -18.83 5.50
N LEU A 72 35.79 -19.85 5.34
CA LEU A 72 35.75 -21.05 6.16
C LEU A 72 36.86 -21.02 7.22
N PRO A 73 36.67 -21.66 8.39
CA PRO A 73 37.74 -21.82 9.37
C PRO A 73 38.95 -22.57 8.79
N ASP A 74 40.14 -22.17 9.26
CA ASP A 74 41.42 -22.71 8.72
C ASP A 74 41.49 -24.23 8.78
N ASN A 75 41.01 -24.83 9.86
CA ASN A 75 40.98 -26.30 10.00
C ASN A 75 40.13 -27.00 8.92
N VAL A 76 38.99 -26.41 8.57
CA VAL A 76 38.09 -26.96 7.53
C VAL A 76 38.67 -26.77 6.15
N GLN A 77 39.32 -25.64 5.89
CA GLN A 77 40.06 -25.43 4.64
C GLN A 77 41.23 -26.37 4.51
N GLN A 78 42.03 -26.54 5.57
CA GLN A 78 43.15 -27.50 5.57
C GLN A 78 42.68 -28.92 5.29
N ASP A 79 41.58 -29.37 5.93
CA ASP A 79 41.03 -30.71 5.71
C ASP A 79 40.58 -30.91 4.25
N LEU A 80 39.95 -29.90 3.64
CA LEU A 80 39.55 -29.90 2.24
C LEU A 80 40.79 -30.03 1.32
N TYR A 81 41.80 -29.17 1.50
CA TYR A 81 43.00 -29.21 0.66
C TYR A 81 43.83 -30.49 0.85
N VAL A 82 43.91 -31.03 2.06
CA VAL A 82 44.55 -32.33 2.32
C VAL A 82 43.86 -33.44 1.52
N GLN A 83 42.51 -33.47 1.52
CA GLN A 83 41.76 -34.47 0.77
C GLN A 83 42.02 -34.35 -0.73
N ILE A 84 42.04 -33.14 -1.29
CA ILE A 84 42.33 -32.89 -2.70
C ILE A 84 43.75 -33.38 -3.05
N VAL A 85 44.74 -33.07 -2.23
CA VAL A 85 46.13 -33.48 -2.44
C VAL A 85 46.29 -35.01 -2.39
N LEU A 86 45.61 -35.69 -1.45
CA LEU A 86 45.63 -37.13 -1.34
C LEU A 86 45.01 -37.80 -2.57
N GLU A 87 43.93 -37.28 -3.12
CA GLU A 87 43.30 -37.80 -4.31
C GLU A 87 44.09 -37.54 -5.58
N LEU A 88 44.78 -36.40 -5.71
CA LEU A 88 45.73 -36.14 -6.78
C LEU A 88 46.93 -37.11 -6.73
N ALA A 89 47.40 -37.41 -5.52
CA ALA A 89 48.45 -38.41 -5.34
C ALA A 89 47.98 -39.83 -5.74
N GLU A 90 46.75 -40.21 -5.44
CA GLU A 90 46.13 -41.47 -5.87
C GLU A 90 46.03 -41.55 -7.41
N MET A 91 45.71 -40.41 -8.07
CA MET A 91 45.67 -40.33 -9.55
C MET A 91 47.03 -40.18 -10.21
N ARG A 92 48.10 -40.11 -9.45
CA ARG A 92 49.48 -39.88 -9.90
C ARG A 92 49.75 -38.51 -10.51
N GLU A 93 48.92 -37.51 -10.20
CA GLU A 93 49.14 -36.12 -10.57
C GLU A 93 50.03 -35.41 -9.53
N LEU A 94 51.27 -35.86 -9.41
CA LEU A 94 52.18 -35.41 -8.37
C LEU A 94 52.64 -33.96 -8.53
N ASP A 95 52.72 -33.45 -9.75
CA ASP A 95 53.13 -32.06 -10.02
C ASP A 95 52.09 -31.08 -9.50
N THR A 96 50.82 -31.34 -9.81
CA THR A 96 49.68 -30.54 -9.33
C THR A 96 49.55 -30.61 -7.80
N ALA A 97 49.70 -31.80 -7.22
CA ALA A 97 49.68 -31.98 -5.77
C ALA A 97 50.80 -31.21 -5.06
N ASN A 98 52.06 -31.26 -5.58
CA ASN A 98 53.18 -30.51 -5.06
C ASN A 98 52.99 -29.00 -5.18
N HIS A 99 52.40 -28.52 -6.26
CA HIS A 99 52.06 -27.10 -6.45
C HIS A 99 51.06 -26.62 -5.38
N LEU A 100 49.96 -27.38 -5.19
CA LEU A 100 48.95 -27.05 -4.17
C LEU A 100 49.55 -26.98 -2.74
N ILE A 101 50.40 -27.95 -2.37
CA ILE A 101 51.02 -27.95 -1.02
C ILE A 101 51.92 -26.75 -0.80
N ARG A 102 52.64 -26.29 -1.83
CA ARG A 102 53.65 -25.23 -1.65
C ARG A 102 53.09 -23.83 -1.76
N GLU A 103 52.03 -23.61 -2.56
CA GLU A 103 51.61 -22.29 -2.94
C GLU A 103 50.25 -21.86 -2.35
N THR A 104 49.43 -22.81 -1.86
CA THR A 104 48.12 -22.44 -1.32
C THR A 104 48.17 -21.97 0.11
N ALA A 105 47.45 -20.91 0.41
CA ALA A 105 47.41 -20.30 1.75
C ALA A 105 47.04 -21.28 2.87
N PRO A 106 46.03 -22.19 2.73
CA PRO A 106 45.70 -23.16 3.77
C PRO A 106 46.83 -24.15 4.06
N MET A 107 47.64 -24.53 3.04
CA MET A 107 48.77 -25.44 3.21
C MET A 107 49.99 -24.71 3.83
N ILE A 108 50.21 -23.46 3.51
CA ILE A 108 51.23 -22.62 4.15
C ILE A 108 50.92 -22.42 5.63
N ALA A 109 49.67 -22.13 5.96
CA ALA A 109 49.19 -22.03 7.34
C ALA A 109 49.38 -23.38 8.09
N MET A 110 49.00 -24.50 7.47
CA MET A 110 49.20 -25.82 8.07
C MET A 110 50.68 -26.15 8.36
N LYS A 111 51.60 -25.68 7.52
CA LYS A 111 53.04 -25.83 7.77
C LYS A 111 53.53 -25.11 9.02
N GLN A 112 52.86 -23.98 9.35
CA GLN A 112 53.19 -23.17 10.56
C GLN A 112 52.50 -23.74 11.80
N ASP A 113 51.22 -24.07 11.71
CA ASP A 113 50.39 -24.48 12.83
C ASP A 113 50.54 -25.97 13.20
N THR A 114 50.61 -26.86 12.20
CA THR A 114 50.70 -28.31 12.38
C THR A 114 51.74 -28.94 11.48
N PRO A 115 53.07 -28.66 11.76
CA PRO A 115 54.16 -29.09 10.90
C PRO A 115 54.25 -30.62 10.74
N GLU A 116 53.86 -31.39 11.75
CA GLU A 116 53.86 -32.85 11.70
C GLU A 116 52.92 -33.39 10.64
N ARG A 117 51.72 -32.81 10.52
CA ARG A 117 50.71 -33.18 9.53
C ARG A 117 51.17 -32.82 8.10
N TYR A 118 51.80 -31.67 7.95
CA TYR A 118 52.39 -31.22 6.69
C TYR A 118 53.50 -32.15 6.22
N LEU A 119 54.49 -32.48 7.11
CA LEU A 119 55.59 -33.39 6.78
C LEU A 119 55.12 -34.79 6.44
N ARG A 120 54.09 -35.32 7.11
CA ARG A 120 53.46 -36.58 6.77
C ARG A 120 52.89 -36.59 5.34
N LEU A 121 52.21 -35.50 4.98
CA LEU A 121 51.65 -35.35 3.64
C LEU A 121 52.75 -35.26 2.57
N GLU A 122 53.80 -34.48 2.81
CA GLU A 122 54.99 -34.39 1.93
C GLU A 122 55.73 -35.74 1.78
N ALA A 123 55.81 -36.52 2.85
CA ALA A 123 56.42 -37.84 2.82
C ALA A 123 55.59 -38.85 1.97
N LEU A 124 54.27 -38.77 2.03
CA LEU A 124 53.37 -39.60 1.19
C LEU A 124 53.55 -39.29 -0.30
N LEU A 125 53.73 -38.00 -0.67
CA LEU A 125 53.94 -37.61 -2.07
C LEU A 125 55.29 -38.04 -2.64
N LYS A 126 56.32 -38.21 -1.81
CA LYS A 126 57.66 -38.63 -2.22
C LYS A 126 57.76 -40.15 -2.43
N ARG A 127 56.73 -40.93 -2.08
CA ARG A 127 56.75 -42.40 -2.23
C ARG A 127 56.41 -42.84 -3.64
N ASN A 128 57.07 -43.94 -4.07
CA ASN A 128 56.83 -44.49 -5.40
C ASN A 128 55.46 -45.22 -5.56
N TYR A 129 54.77 -45.50 -4.46
CA TYR A 129 53.42 -46.09 -4.47
C TYR A 129 52.51 -45.39 -3.45
N PHE A 130 51.24 -45.37 -3.73
CA PHE A 130 50.20 -44.79 -2.86
C PHE A 130 49.48 -45.93 -2.13
N ASP A 131 49.53 -45.93 -0.79
CA ASP A 131 48.74 -46.84 0.04
C ASP A 131 47.52 -46.14 0.61
N PRO A 132 46.30 -46.47 0.17
CA PRO A 132 45.09 -45.84 0.65
C PRO A 132 44.84 -46.03 2.15
N ARG A 133 45.29 -47.17 2.74
CA ARG A 133 45.08 -47.42 4.18
C ARG A 133 45.88 -46.48 5.05
N GLU A 134 47.09 -46.18 4.65
CA GLU A 134 47.95 -45.21 5.39
C GLU A 134 47.54 -43.76 5.10
N ALA A 135 47.17 -43.46 3.85
CA ALA A 135 46.79 -42.09 3.45
C ALA A 135 45.48 -41.63 4.11
N TYR A 136 44.52 -42.54 4.23
CA TYR A 136 43.20 -42.21 4.80
C TYR A 136 43.00 -42.69 6.26
N ASP A 137 44.06 -43.06 6.95
CA ASP A 137 44.02 -43.57 8.34
C ASP A 137 43.06 -44.76 8.53
N GLY A 138 42.92 -45.61 7.52
CA GLY A 138 42.04 -46.78 7.53
C GLY A 138 40.57 -46.51 7.21
N ASP A 139 40.14 -45.27 7.05
CA ASP A 139 38.80 -44.90 6.60
C ASP A 139 38.68 -44.95 5.06
N PRO A 140 37.53 -45.23 4.49
CA PRO A 140 37.30 -45.07 3.05
C PRO A 140 37.26 -43.59 2.66
N LYS A 141 37.74 -43.24 1.46
CA LYS A 141 37.79 -41.86 0.96
C LYS A 141 36.43 -41.20 0.90
N GLU A 142 35.38 -41.95 0.59
CA GLU A 142 34.00 -41.47 0.55
C GLU A 142 33.54 -40.98 1.94
N LYS A 143 33.95 -41.63 3.02
CA LYS A 143 33.66 -41.22 4.39
C LYS A 143 34.38 -39.91 4.74
N LYS A 144 35.63 -39.73 4.31
CA LYS A 144 36.39 -38.47 4.48
C LYS A 144 35.73 -37.31 3.72
N ARG A 145 35.35 -37.55 2.44
CA ARG A 145 34.58 -36.56 1.65
C ARG A 145 33.27 -36.14 2.34
N SER A 146 32.49 -37.11 2.83
CA SER A 146 31.24 -36.86 3.52
C SER A 146 31.45 -36.08 4.82
N SER A 147 32.54 -36.37 5.57
CA SER A 147 32.90 -35.62 6.78
C SER A 147 33.22 -34.15 6.46
N ILE A 148 34.00 -33.91 5.40
CA ILE A 148 34.35 -32.56 4.94
C ILE A 148 33.09 -31.83 4.46
N ALA A 149 32.22 -32.47 3.68
CA ALA A 149 30.96 -31.90 3.23
C ALA A 149 30.09 -31.49 4.42
N GLN A 150 29.96 -32.33 5.45
CA GLN A 150 29.24 -31.99 6.67
C GLN A 150 29.91 -30.86 7.50
N ALA A 151 31.23 -30.79 7.51
CA ALA A 151 31.96 -29.72 8.17
C ALA A 151 31.70 -28.37 7.49
N ILE A 152 31.76 -28.34 6.15
CA ILE A 152 31.53 -27.15 5.35
C ILE A 152 30.07 -26.70 5.45
N SER A 153 29.09 -27.62 5.45
CA SER A 153 27.65 -27.29 5.51
C SER A 153 27.25 -26.52 6.76
N LYS A 154 28.00 -26.61 7.85
CA LYS A 154 27.75 -25.85 9.09
C LYS A 154 28.02 -24.36 8.95
N TYR A 155 28.89 -23.95 8.02
CA TYR A 155 29.33 -22.56 7.83
C TYR A 155 28.70 -21.90 6.61
N VAL A 156 27.95 -22.66 5.80
CA VAL A 156 27.39 -22.19 4.54
C VAL A 156 25.88 -22.14 4.61
N GLN A 157 25.31 -21.07 4.09
CA GLN A 157 23.86 -20.84 4.05
C GLN A 157 23.39 -20.72 2.61
N VAL A 158 22.11 -21.02 2.37
CA VAL A 158 21.43 -20.76 1.11
C VAL A 158 20.57 -19.51 1.30
N ALA A 159 20.83 -18.48 0.51
CA ALA A 159 20.00 -17.28 0.49
C ALA A 159 19.20 -17.23 -0.82
N PRO A 160 17.90 -16.87 -0.77
CA PRO A 160 17.13 -16.66 -1.98
C PRO A 160 17.77 -15.58 -2.87
N PRO A 161 17.75 -15.73 -4.20
CA PRO A 161 18.32 -14.74 -5.10
C PRO A 161 17.58 -13.39 -4.95
N SER A 162 18.30 -12.30 -5.17
CA SER A 162 17.79 -10.92 -5.13
C SER A 162 17.04 -10.58 -3.84
N ARG A 163 17.50 -11.10 -2.69
CA ARG A 163 16.79 -10.95 -1.41
C ARG A 163 16.59 -9.49 -1.01
N LEU A 164 17.60 -8.63 -1.22
CA LEU A 164 17.50 -7.20 -0.93
C LEU A 164 16.35 -6.54 -1.73
N LEU A 165 16.30 -6.77 -3.03
CA LEU A 165 15.26 -6.22 -3.91
C LEU A 165 13.87 -6.77 -3.55
N SER A 166 13.80 -8.04 -3.19
CA SER A 166 12.55 -8.68 -2.72
C SER A 166 12.03 -8.03 -1.44
N LEU A 167 12.91 -7.77 -0.45
CA LEU A 167 12.53 -7.11 0.82
C LEU A 167 12.10 -5.66 0.59
N VAL A 168 12.80 -4.92 -0.26
CA VAL A 168 12.41 -3.54 -0.63
C VAL A 168 11.05 -3.56 -1.32
N GLY A 169 10.81 -4.48 -2.26
CA GLY A 169 9.52 -4.63 -2.92
C GLY A 169 8.39 -4.98 -1.95
N GLN A 170 8.65 -5.84 -0.96
CA GLN A 170 7.68 -6.15 0.10
C GLN A 170 7.38 -4.94 0.99
N ALA A 171 8.42 -4.17 1.36
CA ALA A 171 8.25 -2.94 2.13
C ALA A 171 7.42 -1.90 1.37
N MET A 172 7.66 -1.73 0.06
CA MET A 172 6.86 -0.85 -0.80
C MET A 172 5.41 -1.29 -0.90
N LYS A 173 5.14 -2.58 -1.11
CA LYS A 173 3.77 -3.12 -1.11
C LYS A 173 3.07 -2.92 0.23
N TRP A 174 3.78 -3.10 1.33
CA TRP A 174 3.23 -2.83 2.65
C TRP A 174 2.89 -1.35 2.84
N GLN A 175 3.76 -0.43 2.40
CA GLN A 175 3.50 1.01 2.46
C GLN A 175 2.30 1.42 1.58
N GLN A 176 2.13 0.80 0.40
CA GLN A 176 0.94 0.98 -0.44
C GLN A 176 -0.31 0.46 0.28
N HIS A 177 -0.24 -0.73 0.85
CA HIS A 177 -1.37 -1.31 1.61
C HIS A 177 -1.73 -0.50 2.86
N ALA A 178 -0.73 0.09 3.52
CA ALA A 178 -0.93 1.01 4.65
C ALA A 178 -1.42 2.42 4.24
N GLY A 179 -1.58 2.68 2.93
CA GLY A 179 -2.00 3.98 2.41
C GLY A 179 -0.97 5.10 2.57
N ILE A 180 0.29 4.76 2.83
CA ILE A 180 1.40 5.72 2.94
C ILE A 180 1.88 6.14 1.55
N LEU A 181 1.89 5.20 0.60
CA LEU A 181 2.27 5.43 -0.78
C LEU A 181 1.08 5.19 -1.71
N PRO A 182 0.87 6.04 -2.73
CA PRO A 182 -0.17 5.81 -3.72
C PRO A 182 0.09 4.50 -4.48
N PRO A 183 -0.95 3.68 -4.75
CA PRO A 183 -0.80 2.47 -5.54
C PRO A 183 -0.39 2.80 -6.98
N ASN A 184 0.37 1.90 -7.62
CA ASN A 184 0.81 1.98 -9.02
C ASN A 184 1.63 3.22 -9.42
N THR A 185 2.19 3.95 -8.48
CA THR A 185 3.15 5.03 -8.77
C THR A 185 4.57 4.48 -8.84
N ARG A 186 5.34 4.94 -9.83
CA ARG A 186 6.80 4.75 -9.84
C ARG A 186 7.40 5.55 -8.68
N ILE A 187 8.03 4.86 -7.78
CA ILE A 187 8.64 5.46 -6.59
C ILE A 187 10.15 5.49 -6.80
N ASP A 188 10.75 6.65 -6.63
CA ASP A 188 12.18 6.76 -6.44
C ASP A 188 12.50 6.26 -5.03
N VAL A 189 12.91 4.98 -4.96
CA VAL A 189 13.20 4.30 -3.68
C VAL A 189 14.30 5.01 -2.90
N PHE A 190 15.21 5.68 -3.59
CA PHE A 190 16.34 6.38 -2.98
C PHE A 190 15.91 7.69 -2.29
N ARG A 191 15.02 8.45 -2.95
CA ARG A 191 14.51 9.72 -2.40
C ARG A 191 13.27 9.54 -1.54
N GLY A 192 12.59 8.38 -1.62
CA GLY A 192 11.35 8.11 -0.90
C GLY A 192 10.14 8.89 -1.41
N VAL A 193 10.23 9.47 -2.61
CA VAL A 193 9.16 10.25 -3.26
C VAL A 193 8.70 9.57 -4.53
N ALA A 194 7.44 9.79 -4.91
CA ALA A 194 6.93 9.31 -6.20
C ALA A 194 7.72 9.95 -7.35
N ALA A 195 8.33 9.13 -8.22
CA ALA A 195 9.22 9.59 -9.29
C ALA A 195 8.50 10.40 -10.39
N ASP A 196 7.19 10.23 -10.51
CA ASP A 196 6.34 10.84 -11.53
C ASP A 196 5.27 11.78 -10.94
N ALA A 197 5.44 12.25 -9.72
CA ALA A 197 4.68 13.40 -9.28
C ALA A 197 5.20 14.63 -10.05
N ILE A 198 4.77 14.77 -11.31
CA ILE A 198 4.66 16.11 -11.89
C ILE A 198 3.70 16.80 -10.92
N GLU A 199 4.23 17.70 -10.10
CA GLU A 199 3.43 18.58 -9.26
C GLU A 199 2.66 19.51 -10.19
N GLU A 200 1.62 18.98 -10.85
CA GLU A 200 0.65 19.84 -11.49
C GLU A 200 0.05 20.69 -10.39
N SER A 201 0.18 22.00 -10.50
CA SER A 201 -0.55 22.94 -9.66
C SER A 201 -2.04 22.66 -9.84
N GLU A 202 -2.78 22.61 -8.74
CA GLU A 202 -4.23 22.45 -8.83
C GLU A 202 -4.83 23.65 -9.57
N GLN A 203 -5.67 23.35 -10.55
CA GLN A 203 -6.33 24.37 -11.38
C GLN A 203 -7.84 24.18 -11.33
N CYS A 204 -8.56 25.29 -11.31
CA CYS A 204 -10.01 25.28 -11.35
C CYS A 204 -10.52 24.77 -12.72
N PRO A 205 -11.54 23.90 -12.75
CA PRO A 205 -12.14 23.45 -14.00
C PRO A 205 -12.83 24.61 -14.71
N THR A 206 -12.60 24.72 -16.03
CA THR A 206 -13.17 25.79 -16.87
C THR A 206 -14.22 25.27 -17.84
N GLN A 207 -14.21 23.97 -18.15
CA GLN A 207 -15.08 23.37 -19.16
C GLN A 207 -15.47 21.92 -18.86
N ILE A 208 -16.59 21.50 -19.43
CA ILE A 208 -17.00 20.10 -19.49
C ILE A 208 -16.20 19.42 -20.60
N ALA A 209 -15.31 18.52 -20.23
CA ALA A 209 -14.47 17.81 -21.20
C ALA A 209 -15.21 16.63 -21.85
N LYS A 210 -15.95 15.86 -21.07
CA LYS A 210 -16.68 14.66 -21.49
C LYS A 210 -17.91 14.46 -20.63
N THR A 211 -18.91 13.78 -21.18
CA THR A 211 -20.13 13.44 -20.44
C THR A 211 -20.50 11.98 -20.69
N VAL A 212 -20.73 11.23 -19.62
CA VAL A 212 -21.36 9.92 -19.66
C VAL A 212 -22.87 10.12 -19.63
N LYS A 213 -23.61 9.39 -20.44
CA LYS A 213 -25.08 9.34 -20.42
C LYS A 213 -25.52 7.97 -19.98
N PHE A 214 -26.28 7.93 -18.90
CA PHE A 214 -26.94 6.73 -18.41
C PHE A 214 -28.21 6.44 -19.24
N GLY A 215 -28.80 5.29 -19.05
CA GLY A 215 -30.05 4.94 -19.75
C GLY A 215 -31.19 5.92 -19.44
N THR A 216 -32.22 5.93 -20.29
CA THR A 216 -33.34 6.90 -20.23
C THR A 216 -34.13 6.89 -18.92
N LYS A 217 -34.03 5.84 -18.11
CA LYS A 217 -34.68 5.69 -16.81
C LYS A 217 -33.71 5.51 -15.65
N SER A 218 -32.40 5.57 -15.92
CA SER A 218 -31.34 5.39 -14.94
C SER A 218 -30.57 6.69 -14.72
N HIS A 219 -30.10 6.89 -13.51
CA HIS A 219 -29.18 7.97 -13.16
C HIS A 219 -28.21 7.53 -12.06
N PRO A 220 -27.03 8.13 -12.00
CA PRO A 220 -26.07 7.86 -10.95
C PRO A 220 -26.52 8.49 -9.62
N GLU A 221 -26.57 7.69 -8.57
CA GLU A 221 -26.82 8.17 -7.19
C GLU A 221 -25.52 8.44 -6.45
N CYS A 222 -24.45 7.75 -6.81
CA CYS A 222 -23.13 7.96 -6.22
C CYS A 222 -22.04 7.69 -7.26
N ALA A 223 -20.88 8.33 -7.07
CA ALA A 223 -19.68 8.07 -7.85
C ALA A 223 -18.43 8.26 -7.01
N THR A 224 -17.32 7.63 -7.40
CA THR A 224 -16.03 7.81 -6.76
C THR A 224 -14.88 7.47 -7.71
N PHE A 225 -13.72 8.11 -7.52
CA PHE A 225 -12.48 7.68 -8.17
C PHE A 225 -11.73 6.69 -7.27
N SER A 226 -11.02 5.75 -7.89
CA SER A 226 -10.06 4.92 -7.15
C SER A 226 -8.88 5.78 -6.66
N PRO A 227 -8.28 5.47 -5.50
CA PRO A 227 -7.13 6.22 -4.98
C PRO A 227 -5.92 6.28 -5.91
N ASP A 228 -5.74 5.27 -6.79
CA ASP A 228 -4.71 5.26 -7.84
C ASP A 228 -5.10 6.08 -9.08
N GLY A 229 -6.33 6.58 -9.14
CA GLY A 229 -6.84 7.36 -10.27
C GLY A 229 -7.10 6.57 -11.55
N GLN A 230 -7.09 5.23 -11.53
CA GLN A 230 -7.29 4.43 -12.73
C GLN A 230 -8.77 4.25 -13.09
N TYR A 231 -9.64 4.21 -12.08
CA TYR A 231 -11.05 3.92 -12.23
C TYR A 231 -11.91 5.09 -11.76
N CYS A 232 -12.98 5.34 -12.49
CA CYS A 232 -14.14 6.08 -12.01
C CYS A 232 -15.29 5.10 -11.91
N VAL A 233 -15.93 4.98 -10.74
CA VAL A 233 -17.01 4.04 -10.52
C VAL A 233 -18.27 4.78 -10.13
N SER A 234 -19.40 4.39 -10.70
CA SER A 234 -20.73 4.90 -10.36
C SER A 234 -21.64 3.80 -9.85
N GLY A 235 -22.50 4.16 -8.91
CA GLY A 235 -23.65 3.36 -8.50
C GLY A 235 -24.93 4.03 -8.97
N SER A 236 -25.85 3.27 -9.57
CA SER A 236 -27.08 3.80 -10.16
C SER A 236 -28.33 3.46 -9.34
N VAL A 237 -29.44 4.15 -9.65
CA VAL A 237 -30.76 3.88 -9.10
C VAL A 237 -31.25 2.47 -9.40
N ASP A 238 -30.81 1.88 -10.51
CA ASP A 238 -31.16 0.51 -10.93
C ASP A 238 -30.35 -0.57 -10.20
N GLY A 239 -29.42 -0.17 -9.33
CA GLY A 239 -28.57 -1.08 -8.57
C GLY A 239 -27.28 -1.50 -9.25
N PHE A 240 -26.99 -1.05 -10.47
CA PHE A 240 -25.76 -1.36 -11.17
C PHE A 240 -24.58 -0.57 -10.61
N VAL A 241 -23.42 -1.22 -10.60
CA VAL A 241 -22.14 -0.61 -10.27
C VAL A 241 -21.25 -0.75 -11.49
N GLU A 242 -20.96 0.38 -12.13
CA GLU A 242 -20.29 0.46 -13.43
C GLU A 242 -18.95 1.17 -13.31
N VAL A 243 -17.94 0.68 -14.02
CA VAL A 243 -16.58 1.22 -14.04
C VAL A 243 -16.31 1.94 -15.36
N TRP A 244 -15.91 3.18 -15.25
CA TRP A 244 -15.72 4.10 -16.37
C TRP A 244 -14.28 4.50 -16.58
N ASP A 245 -13.90 4.70 -17.81
CA ASP A 245 -12.69 5.44 -18.16
C ASP A 245 -13.05 6.93 -18.27
N TYR A 246 -12.56 7.74 -17.34
CA TYR A 246 -12.82 9.18 -17.30
C TYR A 246 -12.19 9.97 -18.46
N GLN A 247 -11.23 9.37 -19.19
CA GLN A 247 -10.60 10.02 -20.36
C GLN A 247 -11.48 9.88 -21.61
N THR A 248 -12.11 8.73 -21.80
CA THR A 248 -12.96 8.43 -22.95
C THR A 248 -14.45 8.61 -22.66
N ALA A 249 -14.85 8.63 -21.37
CA ALA A 249 -16.23 8.58 -20.89
C ALA A 249 -17.00 7.33 -21.35
N MET A 250 -16.28 6.22 -21.50
CA MET A 250 -16.84 4.93 -21.88
C MET A 250 -16.65 3.90 -20.75
N LEU A 251 -17.49 2.87 -20.74
CA LEU A 251 -17.30 1.72 -19.88
C LEU A 251 -15.94 1.06 -20.12
N ARG A 252 -15.26 0.66 -19.05
CA ARG A 252 -13.98 -0.06 -19.12
C ARG A 252 -14.21 -1.46 -19.69
N LYS A 253 -13.74 -1.72 -20.92
CA LYS A 253 -13.85 -3.01 -21.60
C LYS A 253 -12.72 -3.98 -21.31
N ASP A 254 -11.67 -3.50 -20.66
CA ASP A 254 -10.56 -4.33 -20.18
C ASP A 254 -10.92 -5.17 -18.94
N LEU A 255 -12.07 -4.91 -18.33
CA LEU A 255 -12.64 -5.71 -17.25
C LEU A 255 -13.58 -6.76 -17.85
N SER A 256 -13.15 -8.03 -17.90
CA SER A 256 -13.86 -9.13 -18.58
C SER A 256 -15.32 -9.28 -18.14
N TYR A 257 -15.58 -9.17 -16.83
CA TYR A 257 -16.93 -9.27 -16.29
C TYR A 257 -17.87 -8.17 -16.82
N GLN A 258 -17.33 -6.96 -17.04
CA GLN A 258 -18.12 -5.83 -17.54
C GLN A 258 -18.34 -5.93 -19.04
N GLU A 259 -17.37 -6.44 -19.79
CA GLU A 259 -17.50 -6.74 -21.22
C GLU A 259 -18.53 -7.85 -21.48
N GLU A 260 -18.57 -8.87 -20.64
CA GLU A 260 -19.54 -9.98 -20.69
C GLU A 260 -20.94 -9.61 -20.17
N GLY A 261 -21.13 -8.40 -19.64
CA GLY A 261 -22.40 -7.94 -19.08
C GLY A 261 -22.71 -8.49 -17.68
N ALA A 262 -21.72 -9.12 -17.02
CA ALA A 262 -21.84 -9.64 -15.65
C ALA A 262 -21.48 -8.53 -14.63
N PHE A 263 -22.28 -7.47 -14.58
CA PHE A 263 -22.00 -6.31 -13.72
C PHE A 263 -22.08 -6.63 -12.23
N MET A 264 -21.29 -5.89 -11.45
CA MET A 264 -21.50 -5.78 -10.01
C MET A 264 -22.85 -5.12 -9.78
N MET A 265 -23.72 -5.71 -8.94
CA MET A 265 -25.08 -5.18 -8.77
C MET A 265 -25.68 -5.44 -7.39
N HIS A 266 -26.62 -4.58 -7.02
CA HIS A 266 -27.57 -4.70 -5.92
C HIS A 266 -28.99 -4.86 -6.45
N GLU A 267 -29.92 -5.30 -5.59
CA GLU A 267 -31.34 -5.40 -5.95
C GLU A 267 -32.07 -4.06 -5.86
N LYS A 268 -31.44 -3.08 -5.17
CA LYS A 268 -31.94 -1.72 -4.95
C LYS A 268 -30.89 -0.69 -5.32
N ALA A 269 -31.30 0.59 -5.40
CA ALA A 269 -30.42 1.70 -5.70
C ALA A 269 -29.15 1.70 -4.85
N VAL A 270 -28.00 1.93 -5.48
CA VAL A 270 -26.70 2.06 -4.82
C VAL A 270 -26.48 3.52 -4.48
N ILE A 271 -26.54 3.86 -3.19
CA ILE A 271 -26.46 5.26 -2.71
C ILE A 271 -25.05 5.59 -2.19
N GLY A 272 -24.38 4.62 -1.55
CA GLY A 272 -23.04 4.82 -0.99
C GLY A 272 -21.98 4.00 -1.71
N ILE A 273 -20.81 4.61 -1.97
CA ILE A 273 -19.70 3.95 -2.65
C ILE A 273 -18.37 4.48 -2.16
N ALA A 274 -17.40 3.59 -1.92
CA ALA A 274 -16.04 3.99 -1.55
C ALA A 274 -15.00 2.91 -1.87
N PHE A 275 -13.82 3.32 -2.35
CA PHE A 275 -12.67 2.43 -2.52
C PHE A 275 -11.87 2.25 -1.22
N SER A 276 -11.28 1.08 -1.06
CA SER A 276 -10.21 0.85 -0.10
C SER A 276 -8.95 1.65 -0.50
N LYS A 277 -8.07 1.92 0.47
CA LYS A 277 -6.88 2.77 0.25
C LYS A 277 -5.88 2.20 -0.77
N ASP A 278 -5.88 0.88 -0.94
CA ASP A 278 -5.05 0.15 -1.91
C ASP A 278 -5.68 0.07 -3.32
N SER A 279 -6.87 0.62 -3.53
CA SER A 279 -7.65 0.54 -4.79
C SER A 279 -8.08 -0.86 -5.20
N GLU A 280 -7.86 -1.90 -4.38
CA GLU A 280 -8.23 -3.28 -4.74
C GLU A 280 -9.70 -3.59 -4.49
N LEU A 281 -10.26 -3.03 -3.41
CA LEU A 281 -11.61 -3.31 -2.97
C LEU A 281 -12.52 -2.09 -3.11
N LEU A 282 -13.76 -2.36 -3.46
CA LEU A 282 -14.83 -1.38 -3.55
C LEU A 282 -15.96 -1.78 -2.59
N ALA A 283 -16.36 -0.86 -1.72
CA ALA A 283 -17.53 -1.02 -0.86
C ALA A 283 -18.72 -0.29 -1.48
N THR A 284 -19.88 -0.95 -1.56
CA THR A 284 -21.12 -0.38 -2.09
C THR A 284 -22.27 -0.63 -1.14
N GLY A 285 -23.02 0.40 -0.84
CA GLY A 285 -24.17 0.40 0.05
C GLY A 285 -25.45 0.73 -0.69
N ALA A 286 -26.48 -0.06 -0.48
CA ALA A 286 -27.74 0.08 -1.17
C ALA A 286 -28.88 0.60 -0.27
N GLN A 287 -29.96 0.99 -0.90
CA GLN A 287 -31.16 1.52 -0.27
C GLN A 287 -31.85 0.55 0.70
N ASP A 288 -31.60 -0.76 0.55
CA ASP A 288 -32.12 -1.81 1.44
C ASP A 288 -31.24 -2.09 2.67
N GLY A 289 -30.20 -1.28 2.89
CA GLY A 289 -29.26 -1.46 4.01
C GLY A 289 -28.24 -2.57 3.81
N GLN A 290 -28.13 -3.16 2.62
CA GLN A 290 -27.10 -4.12 2.28
C GLN A 290 -25.77 -3.41 1.98
N LEU A 291 -24.67 -4.00 2.47
CA LEU A 291 -23.31 -3.59 2.15
C LEU A 291 -22.60 -4.75 1.43
N LYS A 292 -22.05 -4.51 0.26
CA LYS A 292 -21.26 -5.47 -0.50
C LYS A 292 -19.84 -4.94 -0.72
N ILE A 293 -18.87 -5.84 -0.68
CA ILE A 293 -17.47 -5.55 -0.95
C ILE A 293 -17.05 -6.34 -2.17
N TRP A 294 -16.50 -5.66 -3.16
CA TRP A 294 -16.13 -6.20 -4.45
C TRP A 294 -14.65 -6.08 -4.71
N ARG A 295 -14.08 -7.03 -5.43
CA ARG A 295 -12.77 -6.87 -6.05
C ARG A 295 -12.96 -6.32 -7.45
N VAL A 296 -12.58 -5.06 -7.67
CA VAL A 296 -12.88 -4.34 -8.93
C VAL A 296 -12.26 -5.01 -10.15
N ALA A 297 -11.03 -5.54 -10.03
CA ALA A 297 -10.37 -6.23 -11.14
C ALA A 297 -11.11 -7.48 -11.66
N THR A 298 -11.89 -8.16 -10.81
CA THR A 298 -12.56 -9.43 -11.15
C THR A 298 -14.07 -9.36 -11.10
N GLY A 299 -14.67 -8.28 -10.58
CA GLY A 299 -16.11 -8.15 -10.38
C GLY A 299 -16.68 -9.06 -9.29
N GLN A 300 -15.83 -9.82 -8.57
CA GLN A 300 -16.28 -10.76 -7.55
C GLN A 300 -16.68 -10.08 -6.26
N CYS A 301 -17.83 -10.48 -5.70
CA CYS A 301 -18.24 -10.09 -4.36
C CYS A 301 -17.42 -10.88 -3.32
N VAL A 302 -16.51 -10.17 -2.65
CA VAL A 302 -15.63 -10.76 -1.62
C VAL A 302 -16.36 -10.92 -0.29
N ARG A 303 -17.24 -9.98 0.04
CA ARG A 303 -18.00 -9.96 1.29
C ARG A 303 -19.37 -9.33 1.10
N ARG A 304 -20.37 -9.88 1.81
CA ARG A 304 -21.74 -9.37 1.82
C ARG A 304 -22.22 -9.25 3.27
N TYR A 305 -22.83 -8.12 3.60
CA TYR A 305 -23.51 -7.86 4.87
C TYR A 305 -24.98 -7.63 4.54
N GLU A 306 -25.82 -8.66 4.79
CA GLU A 306 -27.23 -8.66 4.44
C GLU A 306 -28.04 -7.58 5.17
N LYS A 307 -27.66 -7.28 6.41
CA LYS A 307 -28.26 -6.28 7.28
C LYS A 307 -27.19 -5.45 7.95
N ALA A 308 -26.43 -4.70 7.14
CA ALA A 308 -25.48 -3.74 7.70
C ALA A 308 -26.22 -2.62 8.45
N HIS A 309 -27.37 -2.18 7.88
CA HIS A 309 -28.30 -1.23 8.49
C HIS A 309 -29.74 -1.69 8.31
N ASN A 310 -30.66 -1.05 9.03
CA ASN A 310 -32.10 -1.31 8.89
C ASN A 310 -32.73 -0.58 7.72
N GLU A 311 -32.08 0.51 7.26
CA GLU A 311 -32.47 1.34 6.13
C GLU A 311 -31.27 1.63 5.23
N GLY A 312 -31.46 2.40 4.17
CA GLY A 312 -30.46 2.66 3.13
C GLY A 312 -29.16 3.26 3.68
N ILE A 313 -28.06 2.85 3.09
CA ILE A 313 -26.71 3.33 3.40
C ILE A 313 -26.42 4.57 2.58
N THR A 314 -26.30 5.72 3.21
CA THR A 314 -26.11 7.03 2.58
C THR A 314 -24.67 7.32 2.19
N PHE A 315 -23.70 6.86 3.00
CA PHE A 315 -22.29 7.14 2.80
C PHE A 315 -21.41 6.01 3.32
N ILE A 316 -20.24 5.83 2.71
CA ILE A 316 -19.26 4.82 3.08
C ILE A 316 -17.87 5.45 3.14
N SER A 317 -17.09 5.10 4.13
CA SER A 317 -15.67 5.42 4.20
C SER A 317 -14.87 4.24 4.76
N TRP A 318 -13.58 4.18 4.42
CA TRP A 318 -12.68 3.14 4.90
C TRP A 318 -11.77 3.68 6.00
N SER A 319 -11.42 2.80 6.95
CA SER A 319 -10.34 3.08 7.89
C SER A 319 -8.99 3.20 7.15
N LYS A 320 -8.02 3.87 7.78
CA LYS A 320 -6.69 4.13 7.20
C LYS A 320 -5.97 2.83 6.78
N ASP A 321 -6.15 1.76 7.54
CA ASP A 321 -5.58 0.43 7.31
C ASP A 321 -6.46 -0.50 6.45
N SER A 322 -7.56 0.01 5.90
CA SER A 322 -8.54 -0.75 5.11
C SER A 322 -9.12 -2.00 5.82
N SER A 323 -9.01 -2.07 7.15
CA SER A 323 -9.52 -3.21 7.93
C SER A 323 -10.99 -3.07 8.31
N GLN A 324 -11.52 -1.84 8.34
CA GLN A 324 -12.89 -1.51 8.73
C GLN A 324 -13.56 -0.61 7.69
N ILE A 325 -14.86 -0.78 7.57
CA ILE A 325 -15.73 0.03 6.73
C ILE A 325 -16.71 0.76 7.63
N LEU A 326 -16.73 2.09 7.55
CA LEU A 326 -17.65 2.95 8.26
C LEU A 326 -18.78 3.33 7.31
N THR A 327 -20.01 3.16 7.75
CA THR A 327 -21.24 3.41 6.99
C THR A 327 -22.13 4.38 7.73
N ALA A 328 -22.75 5.31 7.03
CA ALA A 328 -23.84 6.17 7.51
C ALA A 328 -25.17 5.68 6.91
N SER A 329 -26.28 5.91 7.58
CA SER A 329 -27.58 5.38 7.13
C SER A 329 -28.74 6.29 7.45
N PHE A 330 -29.84 6.08 6.72
CA PHE A 330 -31.15 6.61 6.99
C PHE A 330 -31.75 6.10 8.32
N ASP A 331 -31.18 5.04 8.93
CA ASP A 331 -31.59 4.53 10.25
C ASP A 331 -31.07 5.36 11.43
N TYR A 332 -30.57 6.57 11.18
CA TYR A 332 -30.04 7.56 12.17
C TYR A 332 -28.75 7.12 12.85
N THR A 333 -28.11 6.06 12.37
CA THR A 333 -26.88 5.53 12.95
C THR A 333 -25.72 5.53 11.95
N ALA A 334 -24.50 5.59 12.46
CA ALA A 334 -23.32 5.18 11.72
C ALA A 334 -22.75 3.90 12.34
N ARG A 335 -22.22 3.00 11.52
CA ARG A 335 -21.68 1.72 11.99
C ARG A 335 -20.33 1.41 11.36
N ALA A 336 -19.45 0.80 12.16
CA ALA A 336 -18.17 0.27 11.67
C ALA A 336 -18.25 -1.26 11.53
N HIS A 337 -17.91 -1.76 10.35
CA HIS A 337 -17.94 -3.18 9.99
C HIS A 337 -16.52 -3.69 9.77
N GLY A 338 -16.19 -4.86 10.33
CA GLY A 338 -14.87 -5.46 10.16
C GLY A 338 -14.79 -6.30 8.89
N LEU A 339 -13.87 -5.97 7.99
CA LEU A 339 -13.69 -6.68 6.72
C LEU A 339 -13.40 -8.18 6.93
N LYS A 340 -12.50 -8.53 7.85
CA LYS A 340 -12.14 -9.93 8.14
C LYS A 340 -13.22 -10.66 8.92
N SER A 341 -13.81 -10.03 9.94
CA SER A 341 -14.82 -10.65 10.79
C SER A 341 -16.18 -10.84 10.11
N GLY A 342 -16.50 -9.98 9.12
CA GLY A 342 -17.81 -9.95 8.48
C GLY A 342 -18.95 -9.50 9.42
N LYS A 343 -18.62 -8.82 10.51
CA LYS A 343 -19.58 -8.39 11.54
C LYS A 343 -19.51 -6.89 11.75
N THR A 344 -20.64 -6.33 12.22
CA THR A 344 -20.66 -4.97 12.78
C THR A 344 -19.86 -4.97 14.08
N LEU A 345 -18.88 -4.10 14.17
CA LEU A 345 -17.96 -4.00 15.33
C LEU A 345 -18.42 -2.91 16.29
N LYS A 346 -18.94 -1.78 15.74
CA LYS A 346 -19.29 -0.57 16.50
C LYS A 346 -20.53 0.09 15.92
N GLU A 347 -21.29 0.75 16.77
CA GLU A 347 -22.44 1.55 16.39
C GLU A 347 -22.33 2.92 17.08
N TYR A 348 -22.52 3.99 16.31
CA TYR A 348 -22.54 5.39 16.74
C TYR A 348 -23.99 5.87 16.70
N ARG A 349 -24.61 6.03 17.85
CA ARG A 349 -26.03 6.35 18.01
C ARG A 349 -26.20 7.64 18.80
N GLY A 350 -26.94 8.60 18.27
CA GLY A 350 -27.19 9.90 18.93
C GLY A 350 -27.83 10.94 18.03
N HIS A 351 -27.82 10.71 16.70
CA HIS A 351 -28.56 11.56 15.76
C HIS A 351 -30.06 11.31 15.83
N THR A 352 -30.83 12.34 15.55
CA THR A 352 -32.31 12.31 15.56
C THR A 352 -32.92 12.30 14.16
N SER A 353 -32.10 12.35 13.11
CA SER A 353 -32.47 12.25 11.71
C SER A 353 -31.41 11.49 10.91
N TYR A 354 -31.58 11.42 9.60
CA TYR A 354 -30.69 10.73 8.64
C TYR A 354 -29.23 11.14 8.83
N VAL A 355 -28.34 10.18 8.90
CA VAL A 355 -26.89 10.43 8.87
C VAL A 355 -26.45 10.46 7.43
N ASN A 356 -26.03 11.62 6.93
CA ASN A 356 -25.70 11.84 5.53
C ASN A 356 -24.25 11.45 5.21
N THR A 357 -23.32 11.72 6.14
CA THR A 357 -21.90 11.35 5.98
C THR A 357 -21.31 10.83 7.27
N ALA A 358 -20.35 9.91 7.18
CA ALA A 358 -19.53 9.43 8.28
C ALA A 358 -18.09 9.20 7.79
N VAL A 359 -17.13 9.87 8.43
CA VAL A 359 -15.72 9.80 8.04
C VAL A 359 -14.83 9.60 9.27
N TYR A 360 -13.69 8.94 9.06
CA TYR A 360 -12.64 8.88 10.08
C TYR A 360 -11.80 10.16 10.07
N SER A 361 -11.31 10.56 11.23
CA SER A 361 -10.21 11.52 11.32
C SER A 361 -8.93 10.94 10.72
N ARG A 362 -7.96 11.81 10.39
CA ARG A 362 -6.70 11.38 9.76
C ARG A 362 -5.89 10.40 10.59
N ASP A 363 -5.91 10.57 11.91
CA ASP A 363 -5.27 9.69 12.88
C ASP A 363 -6.07 8.39 13.12
N GLY A 364 -7.33 8.33 12.64
CA GLY A 364 -8.25 7.21 12.89
C GLY A 364 -8.79 7.15 14.32
N GLY A 365 -8.43 8.11 15.18
CA GLY A 365 -8.85 8.15 16.58
C GLY A 365 -10.29 8.62 16.80
N ARG A 366 -10.84 9.36 15.83
CA ARG A 366 -12.19 9.94 15.90
C ARG A 366 -13.02 9.55 14.69
N VAL A 367 -14.33 9.58 14.87
CA VAL A 367 -15.34 9.48 13.80
C VAL A 367 -16.14 10.77 13.78
N ILE A 368 -16.39 11.30 12.60
CA ILE A 368 -17.17 12.52 12.39
C ILE A 368 -18.40 12.14 11.59
N THR A 369 -19.58 12.45 12.12
CA THR A 369 -20.86 12.18 11.45
C THR A 369 -21.62 13.48 11.24
N ALA A 370 -22.25 13.63 10.08
CA ALA A 370 -23.10 14.78 9.78
C ALA A 370 -24.51 14.30 9.42
N SER A 371 -25.51 15.01 9.91
CA SER A 371 -26.90 14.57 9.84
C SER A 371 -27.85 15.67 9.37
N SER A 372 -28.99 15.23 8.85
CA SER A 372 -30.13 16.09 8.51
C SER A 372 -30.81 16.72 9.74
N ASP A 373 -30.42 16.32 10.97
CA ASP A 373 -30.82 17.00 12.19
C ASP A 373 -30.11 18.35 12.45
N GLY A 374 -29.17 18.69 11.55
CA GLY A 374 -28.41 19.94 11.63
C GLY A 374 -27.18 19.87 12.53
N HIS A 375 -26.78 18.69 12.98
CA HIS A 375 -25.65 18.48 13.85
C HIS A 375 -24.51 17.75 13.15
N VAL A 376 -23.28 18.10 13.52
CA VAL A 376 -22.08 17.30 13.29
C VAL A 376 -21.61 16.78 14.64
N ILE A 377 -21.53 15.47 14.79
CA ILE A 377 -21.09 14.84 16.04
C ILE A 377 -19.72 14.21 15.83
N ILE A 378 -18.84 14.47 16.78
CA ILE A 378 -17.50 13.86 16.85
C ILE A 378 -17.50 12.80 17.94
N TRP A 379 -17.09 11.60 17.57
CA TRP A 379 -17.08 10.41 18.42
C TRP A 379 -15.65 9.93 18.64
N ASP A 380 -15.39 9.33 19.78
CA ASP A 380 -14.21 8.50 19.98
C ASP A 380 -14.36 7.21 19.18
N SER A 381 -13.40 6.91 18.31
CA SER A 381 -13.50 5.74 17.43
C SER A 381 -13.35 4.40 18.18
N ARG A 382 -12.82 4.40 19.41
CA ARG A 382 -12.61 3.17 20.22
C ARG A 382 -13.79 2.89 21.12
N THR A 383 -14.24 3.90 21.86
CA THR A 383 -15.31 3.76 22.87
C THR A 383 -16.70 3.97 22.31
N THR A 384 -16.83 4.60 21.13
CA THR A 384 -18.10 5.05 20.52
C THR A 384 -18.81 6.16 21.31
N GLU A 385 -18.13 6.76 22.29
CA GLU A 385 -18.68 7.86 23.08
C GLU A 385 -18.68 9.15 22.28
N GLN A 386 -19.72 9.94 22.48
CA GLN A 386 -19.84 11.26 21.89
C GLN A 386 -18.90 12.22 22.63
N MET A 387 -17.97 12.83 21.87
CA MET A 387 -17.01 13.80 22.39
C MET A 387 -17.54 15.23 22.28
N HIS A 388 -17.98 15.62 21.09
CA HIS A 388 -18.47 16.97 20.80
C HIS A 388 -19.66 16.92 19.86
N THR A 389 -20.59 17.87 20.04
CA THR A 389 -21.67 18.18 19.09
C THR A 389 -21.47 19.58 18.57
N ILE A 390 -21.41 19.73 17.27
CA ILE A 390 -21.24 21.00 16.58
C ILE A 390 -22.54 21.34 15.87
N VAL A 391 -23.04 22.55 16.07
CA VAL A 391 -24.15 23.12 15.31
C VAL A 391 -23.56 24.20 14.41
N PRO A 392 -23.50 23.97 13.08
CA PRO A 392 -22.97 24.97 12.15
C PRO A 392 -23.82 26.26 12.22
N PRO A 393 -23.22 27.44 12.42
CA PRO A 393 -23.98 28.67 12.47
C PRO A 393 -24.55 28.99 11.07
N PRO A 394 -25.83 29.40 10.98
CA PRO A 394 -26.41 29.78 9.70
C PRO A 394 -25.81 31.11 9.19
N PRO A 395 -25.90 31.37 7.88
CA PRO A 395 -25.53 32.66 7.32
C PRO A 395 -26.32 33.82 7.96
N PRO A 396 -25.76 35.04 8.01
CA PRO A 396 -26.37 36.19 8.73
C PRO A 396 -27.79 36.59 8.29
N HIS A 397 -28.19 36.16 7.09
CA HIS A 397 -29.54 36.47 6.56
C HIS A 397 -30.57 35.37 6.84
N MET A 398 -30.16 34.25 7.45
CA MET A 398 -31.03 33.14 7.80
C MET A 398 -31.34 33.10 9.30
N PRO A 399 -32.52 32.60 9.72
CA PRO A 399 -32.87 32.50 11.12
C PRO A 399 -31.91 31.61 11.91
N SER A 400 -31.36 32.10 13.00
CA SER A 400 -30.46 31.34 13.88
C SER A 400 -31.19 30.31 14.78
N THR A 401 -32.51 30.34 14.79
CA THR A 401 -33.34 29.42 15.58
C THR A 401 -33.61 28.09 14.88
N ILE A 402 -33.26 27.98 13.60
CA ILE A 402 -33.48 26.78 12.77
C ILE A 402 -32.15 26.06 12.57
N HIS A 403 -32.13 24.75 12.81
CA HIS A 403 -31.01 23.89 12.46
C HIS A 403 -31.17 23.43 11.01
N TYR A 404 -30.19 23.77 10.19
CA TYR A 404 -30.18 23.40 8.77
C TYR A 404 -29.52 22.06 8.58
N ALA A 405 -30.12 21.18 7.79
CA ALA A 405 -29.57 19.87 7.49
C ALA A 405 -28.11 19.95 7.01
N VAL A 406 -27.23 19.14 7.58
CA VAL A 406 -25.83 19.04 7.13
C VAL A 406 -25.74 17.94 6.10
N ASN A 407 -25.51 18.33 4.85
CA ASN A 407 -25.43 17.39 3.73
C ASN A 407 -24.12 16.61 3.74
N ALA A 408 -23.01 17.27 4.07
CA ALA A 408 -21.69 16.63 4.07
C ALA A 408 -20.74 17.25 5.09
N ALA A 409 -19.89 16.43 5.68
CA ALA A 409 -18.74 16.85 6.47
C ALA A 409 -17.51 16.00 6.05
N PHE A 410 -16.43 16.67 5.63
CA PHE A 410 -15.19 16.04 5.20
C PHE A 410 -13.97 16.63 5.89
N MET A 411 -12.96 15.82 6.11
CA MET A 411 -11.68 16.30 6.60
C MET A 411 -11.02 17.21 5.55
N ALA A 412 -10.56 18.37 5.97
CA ALA A 412 -9.79 19.25 5.09
C ALA A 412 -8.45 18.60 4.75
N PRO A 413 -7.96 18.65 3.50
CA PRO A 413 -6.65 18.13 3.13
C PRO A 413 -5.50 18.74 3.94
N ALA A 414 -4.38 18.02 4.16
CA ALA A 414 -3.23 18.55 4.87
C ALA A 414 -2.55 19.61 4.02
N ALA A 415 -2.33 20.80 4.55
CA ALA A 415 -1.46 21.77 3.89
C ALA A 415 -0.01 21.24 3.83
N PRO A 416 0.67 21.31 2.67
CA PRO A 416 2.05 20.88 2.56
C PRO A 416 2.93 21.73 3.50
N GLY A 417 3.67 21.06 4.41
CA GLY A 417 4.61 21.71 5.33
C GLY A 417 4.11 21.99 6.75
N GLN A 418 2.87 21.75 7.08
CA GLN A 418 2.40 21.78 8.46
C GLN A 418 2.58 20.41 9.15
N SER A 419 3.75 20.19 9.71
CA SER A 419 3.97 19.19 10.77
C SER A 419 3.55 19.74 12.14
N GLY A 420 2.39 20.39 12.19
CA GLY A 420 1.79 20.87 13.44
C GLY A 420 0.84 19.84 14.01
N ASN A 421 0.80 19.76 15.32
CA ASN A 421 0.01 18.85 16.17
C ASN A 421 -1.16 18.17 15.44
N GLU A 422 -1.07 16.84 15.29
CA GLU A 422 -2.05 15.97 14.63
C GLU A 422 -3.48 16.09 15.25
N ASP A 423 -3.62 16.78 16.38
CA ASP A 423 -4.85 16.97 17.13
C ASP A 423 -5.78 18.07 16.58
N GLU A 424 -5.32 18.96 15.70
CA GLU A 424 -6.13 20.06 15.16
C GLU A 424 -6.61 19.80 13.72
N GLY A 425 -7.26 18.67 13.50
CA GLY A 425 -7.90 18.39 12.21
C GLY A 425 -9.00 19.42 11.89
N LEU A 426 -8.94 20.02 10.69
CA LEU A 426 -9.99 20.89 10.17
C LEU A 426 -11.04 20.08 9.40
N ILE A 427 -12.29 20.51 9.48
CA ILE A 427 -13.41 19.90 8.76
C ILE A 427 -14.13 20.94 7.89
N TYR A 428 -14.44 20.56 6.66
CA TYR A 428 -15.40 21.27 5.85
C TYR A 428 -16.80 20.76 6.18
N VAL A 429 -17.72 21.68 6.43
CA VAL A 429 -19.12 21.39 6.74
C VAL A 429 -20.00 22.09 5.71
N CYS A 430 -20.77 21.30 4.97
CA CYS A 430 -21.76 21.76 3.99
C CYS A 430 -23.16 21.58 4.58
N SER A 431 -23.75 22.65 5.06
CA SER A 431 -25.15 22.68 5.44
C SER A 431 -26.01 23.03 4.22
N ARG A 432 -27.31 22.71 4.25
CA ARG A 432 -28.28 23.11 3.23
C ARG A 432 -28.57 24.62 3.36
N THR A 433 -27.54 25.39 3.04
CA THR A 433 -27.49 26.84 3.03
C THR A 433 -26.59 27.30 1.90
N ASN A 434 -26.56 28.58 1.61
CA ASN A 434 -25.66 29.15 0.59
C ASN A 434 -24.19 29.28 1.03
N THR A 435 -23.80 28.60 2.12
CA THR A 435 -22.47 28.75 2.72
C THR A 435 -21.90 27.38 3.11
N VAL A 436 -20.64 27.09 2.71
CA VAL A 436 -19.81 25.99 3.26
C VAL A 436 -18.85 26.59 4.29
N GLN A 437 -18.64 25.91 5.39
CA GLN A 437 -17.80 26.37 6.49
C GLN A 437 -16.60 25.47 6.71
N LEU A 438 -15.43 26.06 6.94
CA LEU A 438 -14.25 25.39 7.44
C LEU A 438 -14.20 25.63 8.96
N MET A 439 -14.19 24.54 9.72
CA MET A 439 -14.27 24.57 11.18
C MET A 439 -13.17 23.70 11.80
N ASN A 440 -12.82 24.00 13.05
CA ASN A 440 -12.02 23.08 13.85
C ASN A 440 -12.91 22.01 14.52
N MET A 441 -12.30 21.04 15.19
CA MET A 441 -13.02 19.96 15.90
C MET A 441 -13.83 20.45 17.11
N GLN A 442 -13.62 21.69 17.56
CA GLN A 442 -14.39 22.33 18.65
C GLN A 442 -15.60 23.11 18.12
N GLY A 443 -15.79 23.17 16.77
CA GLY A 443 -16.92 23.87 16.17
C GLY A 443 -16.69 25.37 15.93
N GLN A 444 -15.47 25.88 16.07
CA GLN A 444 -15.17 27.27 15.74
C GLN A 444 -15.00 27.42 14.23
N VAL A 445 -15.70 28.36 13.63
CA VAL A 445 -15.60 28.67 12.20
C VAL A 445 -14.32 29.45 11.94
N ILE A 446 -13.47 28.88 11.06
CA ILE A 446 -12.22 29.51 10.64
C ILE A 446 -12.46 30.33 9.37
N LYS A 447 -13.22 29.74 8.42
CA LYS A 447 -13.51 30.37 7.14
C LYS A 447 -14.89 29.97 6.63
N SER A 448 -15.51 30.84 5.85
CA SER A 448 -16.82 30.61 5.23
C SER A 448 -16.73 30.90 3.73
N PHE A 449 -17.34 30.03 2.93
CA PHE A 449 -17.40 30.11 1.46
C PHE A 449 -18.87 30.25 1.07
N THR A 450 -19.24 31.35 0.41
CA THR A 450 -20.64 31.63 0.09
C THR A 450 -20.87 31.76 -1.40
N SER A 451 -22.02 31.26 -1.88
CA SER A 451 -22.46 31.45 -3.27
C SER A 451 -22.87 32.91 -3.56
N GLY A 452 -23.13 33.70 -2.50
CA GLY A 452 -23.64 35.07 -2.62
C GLY A 452 -25.10 35.17 -3.06
N LYS A 453 -25.76 34.04 -3.37
CA LYS A 453 -27.16 33.98 -3.81
C LYS A 453 -28.08 33.69 -2.65
N ARG A 454 -29.28 34.33 -2.65
CA ARG A 454 -30.34 34.08 -1.67
C ARG A 454 -31.37 33.07 -2.16
N ASP A 455 -31.55 32.96 -3.47
CA ASP A 455 -32.55 32.10 -4.07
C ASP A 455 -31.83 31.02 -4.90
N LYS A 456 -32.15 29.73 -4.67
CA LYS A 456 -31.50 28.56 -5.29
C LYS A 456 -29.99 28.55 -5.15
N GLY A 457 -29.43 29.18 -4.15
CA GLY A 457 -28.01 29.25 -3.89
C GLY A 457 -27.52 28.25 -2.85
N ASP A 458 -28.43 27.43 -2.30
CA ASP A 458 -28.10 26.45 -1.26
C ASP A 458 -27.28 25.31 -1.81
N PHE A 459 -26.24 24.94 -1.10
CA PHE A 459 -25.34 23.89 -1.51
C PHE A 459 -25.91 22.49 -1.20
N VAL A 460 -25.83 21.60 -2.20
CA VAL A 460 -26.28 20.20 -2.09
C VAL A 460 -25.12 19.21 -1.95
N ALA A 461 -23.99 19.52 -2.56
CA ALA A 461 -22.80 18.67 -2.51
C ALA A 461 -21.52 19.50 -2.48
N MET A 462 -20.47 18.96 -1.90
CA MET A 462 -19.14 19.54 -1.92
C MET A 462 -18.04 18.49 -2.01
N THR A 463 -16.88 18.91 -2.49
CA THR A 463 -15.65 18.13 -2.43
C THR A 463 -14.44 19.06 -2.41
N PRO A 464 -13.45 18.86 -1.53
CA PRO A 464 -12.19 19.58 -1.59
C PRO A 464 -11.30 18.97 -2.69
N SER A 465 -10.37 19.77 -3.22
CA SER A 465 -9.28 19.26 -4.05
C SER A 465 -8.31 18.42 -3.21
N PRO A 466 -7.55 17.48 -3.80
CA PRO A 466 -6.65 16.60 -3.07
C PRO A 466 -5.52 17.29 -2.29
N LYS A 467 -4.97 18.38 -2.83
CA LYS A 467 -3.94 19.21 -2.15
C LYS A 467 -4.55 20.27 -1.23
N GLY A 468 -5.85 20.56 -1.42
CA GLY A 468 -6.57 21.51 -0.60
C GLY A 468 -6.52 22.96 -1.08
N ASP A 469 -6.05 23.23 -2.30
CA ASP A 469 -6.02 24.58 -2.87
C ASP A 469 -7.42 25.09 -3.27
N TRP A 470 -8.33 24.15 -3.59
CA TRP A 470 -9.67 24.44 -4.05
C TRP A 470 -10.75 23.73 -3.23
N LEU A 471 -11.89 24.39 -3.10
CA LEU A 471 -13.14 23.83 -2.60
C LEU A 471 -14.19 23.95 -3.71
N TYR A 472 -14.80 22.85 -4.06
CA TYR A 472 -15.86 22.75 -5.06
C TYR A 472 -17.19 22.48 -4.37
N ALA A 473 -18.22 23.25 -4.71
CA ALA A 473 -19.56 23.07 -4.17
C ALA A 473 -20.60 23.19 -5.29
N ALA A 474 -21.57 22.29 -5.34
CA ALA A 474 -22.71 22.36 -6.23
C ALA A 474 -23.92 22.92 -5.49
N ALA A 475 -24.67 23.81 -6.14
CA ALA A 475 -25.87 24.41 -5.57
C ALA A 475 -27.14 23.97 -6.31
N GLU A 476 -28.30 24.25 -5.73
CA GLU A 476 -29.64 23.95 -6.29
C GLU A 476 -29.90 24.62 -7.64
N ASP A 477 -29.09 25.61 -8.05
CA ASP A 477 -29.14 26.25 -9.37
C ASP A 477 -28.37 25.45 -10.45
N ASN A 478 -27.93 24.22 -10.15
CA ASN A 478 -27.21 23.29 -11.03
C ASN A 478 -25.84 23.83 -11.47
N LYS A 479 -25.27 24.75 -10.70
CA LYS A 479 -23.95 25.32 -10.94
C LYS A 479 -22.92 24.78 -9.95
N LEU A 480 -21.72 24.61 -10.46
CA LEU A 480 -20.51 24.40 -9.68
C LEU A 480 -19.93 25.75 -9.29
N TYR A 481 -19.61 25.89 -8.03
CA TYR A 481 -18.91 27.03 -7.44
C TYR A 481 -17.51 26.59 -7.04
N CYS A 482 -16.49 27.28 -7.56
CA CYS A 482 -15.09 26.99 -7.30
C CYS A 482 -14.51 28.08 -6.41
N PHE A 483 -14.12 27.71 -5.21
CA PHE A 483 -13.54 28.61 -4.21
C PHE A 483 -12.05 28.35 -4.04
N SER A 484 -11.24 29.40 -4.00
CA SER A 484 -9.87 29.31 -3.52
C SER A 484 -9.88 29.16 -2.00
N THR A 485 -9.27 28.11 -1.48
CA THR A 485 -9.20 27.89 -0.03
C THR A 485 -8.27 28.91 0.64
N GLN A 486 -7.27 29.39 -0.09
CA GLN A 486 -6.30 30.37 0.38
C GLN A 486 -6.94 31.75 0.57
N SER A 487 -7.60 32.31 -0.46
CA SER A 487 -8.26 33.61 -0.41
C SER A 487 -9.66 33.55 0.24
N GLY A 488 -10.36 32.43 0.10
CA GLY A 488 -11.79 32.30 0.43
C GLY A 488 -12.72 32.89 -0.63
N ALA A 489 -12.16 33.39 -1.73
CA ALA A 489 -12.93 34.04 -2.79
C ALA A 489 -13.55 33.00 -3.73
N LEU A 490 -14.72 33.36 -4.29
CA LEU A 490 -15.30 32.64 -5.42
C LEU A 490 -14.57 33.05 -6.69
N GLU A 491 -13.85 32.13 -7.31
CA GLU A 491 -13.06 32.40 -8.51
C GLU A 491 -13.85 32.09 -9.79
N GLN A 492 -14.67 31.04 -9.78
CA GLN A 492 -15.40 30.61 -10.97
C GLN A 492 -16.74 29.97 -10.65
N THR A 493 -17.68 30.08 -11.60
CA THR A 493 -18.94 29.35 -11.60
C THR A 493 -19.15 28.71 -12.96
N LEU A 494 -19.57 27.44 -12.98
CA LEU A 494 -19.78 26.68 -14.21
C LEU A 494 -21.14 25.96 -14.15
N GLN A 495 -21.94 26.04 -15.23
CA GLN A 495 -23.13 25.20 -15.38
C GLN A 495 -22.71 23.77 -15.67
N VAL A 496 -23.13 22.80 -14.84
CA VAL A 496 -22.65 21.42 -14.94
C VAL A 496 -23.73 20.42 -15.28
N ALA A 497 -25.01 20.74 -15.07
CA ALA A 497 -26.13 19.87 -15.36
C ALA A 497 -27.37 20.68 -15.77
N GLU A 498 -28.32 20.01 -16.43
CA GLU A 498 -29.64 20.59 -16.77
C GLU A 498 -30.64 20.45 -15.62
N LYS A 499 -30.50 19.35 -14.83
CA LYS A 499 -31.30 19.08 -13.64
C LYS A 499 -30.42 19.07 -12.40
N GLU A 500 -31.01 18.73 -11.28
CA GLU A 500 -30.40 18.75 -9.96
C GLU A 500 -29.09 17.91 -9.91
N VAL A 501 -28.03 18.54 -9.47
CA VAL A 501 -26.75 17.88 -9.19
C VAL A 501 -26.88 17.07 -7.91
N ILE A 502 -26.57 15.78 -7.98
CA ILE A 502 -26.64 14.86 -6.83
C ILE A 502 -25.31 14.89 -6.06
N GLY A 503 -24.18 14.92 -6.76
CA GLY A 503 -22.89 14.91 -6.08
C GLY A 503 -21.70 15.29 -6.96
N LEU A 504 -20.57 15.45 -6.27
CA LEU A 504 -19.28 15.84 -6.81
C LEU A 504 -18.19 14.90 -6.30
N VAL A 505 -17.24 14.56 -7.16
CA VAL A 505 -16.05 13.81 -6.76
C VAL A 505 -14.82 14.25 -7.55
N HIS A 506 -13.71 14.46 -6.86
CA HIS A 506 -12.44 14.89 -7.48
C HIS A 506 -11.49 13.72 -7.70
N HIS A 507 -10.79 13.74 -8.82
CA HIS A 507 -9.73 12.76 -9.12
C HIS A 507 -8.55 12.95 -8.15
N PRO A 508 -7.95 11.87 -7.60
CA PRO A 508 -6.96 11.98 -6.53
C PRO A 508 -5.64 12.65 -6.91
N SER A 509 -5.27 12.67 -8.19
CA SER A 509 -3.95 13.17 -8.63
C SER A 509 -3.98 14.08 -9.86
N ARG A 510 -5.12 14.27 -10.50
CA ARG A 510 -5.27 15.10 -11.70
C ARG A 510 -6.34 16.16 -11.51
N ASN A 511 -6.27 17.25 -12.25
CA ASN A 511 -7.28 18.31 -12.28
C ASN A 511 -8.54 17.86 -13.05
N VAL A 512 -9.22 16.85 -12.52
CA VAL A 512 -10.46 16.32 -13.08
C VAL A 512 -11.50 16.22 -11.98
N LEU A 513 -12.64 16.85 -12.18
CA LEU A 513 -13.80 16.77 -11.31
C LEU A 513 -14.93 16.05 -12.05
N ALA A 514 -15.61 15.11 -11.40
CA ALA A 514 -16.84 14.53 -11.90
C ALA A 514 -18.04 15.08 -11.13
N ALA A 515 -19.04 15.59 -11.87
CA ALA A 515 -20.33 16.02 -11.36
C ALA A 515 -21.40 15.09 -11.93
N TYR A 516 -22.27 14.56 -11.08
CA TYR A 516 -23.34 13.68 -11.51
C TYR A 516 -24.69 14.19 -11.06
N SER A 517 -25.73 13.92 -11.87
CA SER A 517 -27.02 14.61 -11.76
C SER A 517 -28.21 13.70 -12.05
N SER A 518 -29.38 14.12 -11.58
CA SER A 518 -30.65 13.41 -11.74
C SER A 518 -31.20 13.39 -13.18
N ASP A 519 -30.54 14.09 -14.11
CA ASP A 519 -30.84 14.00 -15.55
C ASP A 519 -30.25 12.75 -16.24
N GLY A 520 -29.55 11.91 -15.48
CA GLY A 520 -28.89 10.72 -16.03
C GLY A 520 -27.56 11.02 -16.69
N THR A 521 -26.88 12.10 -16.28
CA THR A 521 -25.56 12.46 -16.80
C THR A 521 -24.50 12.49 -15.71
N MET A 522 -23.26 12.15 -16.08
CA MET A 522 -22.06 12.38 -15.28
C MET A 522 -21.05 13.12 -16.14
N ALA A 523 -20.77 14.36 -15.79
CA ALA A 523 -19.89 15.27 -16.51
C ALA A 523 -18.49 15.27 -15.91
N PHE A 524 -17.46 15.04 -16.73
CA PHE A 524 -16.06 15.22 -16.37
C PHE A 524 -15.60 16.62 -16.76
N LEU A 525 -15.17 17.38 -15.76
CA LEU A 525 -14.73 18.76 -15.88
C LEU A 525 -13.21 18.85 -15.80
N LYS A 526 -12.62 19.72 -16.62
CA LYS A 526 -11.17 19.95 -16.67
C LYS A 526 -10.89 21.46 -16.75
N PRO A 527 -9.66 21.88 -16.43
CA PRO A 527 -9.18 23.24 -16.66
C PRO A 527 -9.30 23.67 -18.10
#